data_331eee6e70490b65b44222d84f908e32
#
_entry.id   331eee6e70490b65b44222d84f908e32
#
_cell.length_a   1.000
_cell.length_b   1.000
_cell.length_c   1.000
_cell.angle_alpha   90.00
_cell.angle_beta   90.00
_cell.angle_gamma   90.00
#
_symmetry.space_group_name_H-M   'P 1'
#
loop_
_entity.id
_entity.type
_entity.pdbx_description
1 polymer ?
#
loop_
_entity_poly.entity_id
_entity_poly.type
_entity_poly.pdbx_seq_one_letter_code
_entity_poly.pdbx_strand_id
1 'polypeptide(L)'
;MEVRALTEFRRRRLALLAVLVVTIAAWATAAVARADNYVSLGDSYVAGPFIPNPTLPLGCLKSDHNYPHLAAGGIGLTLRDPSCSGAKTDHMTQPQNVDPDGPNPPQFNSLAADTKVVSLTIGGNDIGFSEIAQSCITYNPFSSPCKDKYDSGGVDQIHNRIVATAPKVAAVLQGIHARSPSARVFVVNYPAIFPETGSGCWPQMPISFSDTPYLRAKEQELNQMLATQAAANGASLVSWYAASIGHDACKGSSVRWVEPLVPGNSAAPIHPNQAGMQGAASVLVSAVNG
;
A
#
# COMPACT_ATOMS: atom_id res chain seq x y z
N MET A 1 59.94 -20.75 49.55
CA MET A 1 58.55 -21.22 49.50
C MET A 1 57.56 -20.18 48.97
N GLU A 2 57.86 -18.89 49.04
CA GLU A 2 56.94 -17.80 48.57
C GLU A 2 56.76 -17.63 47.05
N VAL A 3 57.78 -17.90 46.23
CA VAL A 3 57.74 -17.67 44.78
C VAL A 3 56.76 -18.63 44.06
N ARG A 4 56.57 -19.86 44.56
CA ARG A 4 55.60 -20.82 43.96
C ARG A 4 54.13 -20.46 44.21
N ALA A 5 53.85 -19.90 45.36
CA ALA A 5 52.47 -19.53 45.73
C ALA A 5 51.93 -18.34 44.86
N LEU A 6 52.83 -17.37 44.55
CA LEU A 6 52.46 -16.19 43.74
C LEU A 6 52.20 -16.55 42.25
N THR A 7 52.89 -17.52 41.72
CA THR A 7 52.68 -17.97 40.32
C THR A 7 51.38 -18.78 40.16
N GLU A 8 51.00 -19.60 41.11
CA GLU A 8 49.70 -20.31 41.06
C GLU A 8 48.52 -19.37 41.24
N PHE A 9 48.65 -18.35 42.10
CA PHE A 9 47.58 -17.37 42.31
C PHE A 9 47.36 -16.49 41.08
N ARG A 10 48.42 -16.11 40.37
CA ARG A 10 48.32 -15.40 39.08
C ARG A 10 47.69 -16.25 37.98
N ARG A 11 48.06 -17.52 37.90
CA ARG A 11 47.47 -18.47 36.91
C ARG A 11 45.98 -18.70 37.15
N ARG A 12 45.55 -18.82 38.40
CA ARG A 12 44.13 -18.98 38.74
C ARG A 12 43.30 -17.70 38.42
N ARG A 13 43.87 -16.49 38.66
CA ARG A 13 43.19 -15.23 38.31
C ARG A 13 43.10 -15.03 36.83
N LEU A 14 44.09 -15.38 36.03
CA LEU A 14 44.06 -15.35 34.58
C LEU A 14 43.07 -16.33 33.98
N ALA A 15 42.98 -17.55 34.55
CA ALA A 15 42.01 -18.54 34.10
C ALA A 15 40.54 -18.11 34.42
N LEU A 16 40.29 -17.48 35.59
CA LEU A 16 39.00 -16.97 35.93
C LEU A 16 38.57 -15.76 35.06
N LEU A 17 39.50 -14.88 34.74
CA LEU A 17 39.25 -13.77 33.82
C LEU A 17 38.99 -14.26 32.38
N ALA A 18 39.70 -15.26 31.92
CA ALA A 18 39.47 -15.85 30.55
C ALA A 18 38.08 -16.54 30.47
N VAL A 19 37.66 -17.25 31.53
CA VAL A 19 36.30 -17.86 31.58
C VAL A 19 35.20 -16.80 31.63
N LEU A 20 35.41 -15.68 32.36
CA LEU A 20 34.41 -14.58 32.44
C LEU A 20 34.28 -13.85 31.09
N VAL A 21 35.38 -13.62 30.36
CA VAL A 21 35.36 -13.00 29.06
C VAL A 21 34.69 -13.88 28.00
N VAL A 22 34.89 -15.20 28.03
CA VAL A 22 34.26 -16.14 27.10
C VAL A 22 32.74 -16.26 27.37
N THR A 23 32.31 -16.20 28.63
CA THR A 23 30.87 -16.22 28.97
C THR A 23 30.17 -14.93 28.58
N ILE A 24 30.82 -13.76 28.68
CA ILE A 24 30.23 -12.48 28.25
C ILE A 24 30.14 -12.41 26.72
N ALA A 25 31.12 -12.93 25.99
CA ALA A 25 31.10 -13.02 24.53
C ALA A 25 30.01 -13.97 24.02
N ALA A 26 29.72 -15.08 24.73
CA ALA A 26 28.64 -16.01 24.37
C ALA A 26 27.23 -15.41 24.60
N TRP A 27 27.06 -14.42 25.48
CA TRP A 27 25.79 -13.74 25.68
C TRP A 27 25.56 -12.60 24.69
N ALA A 28 26.59 -12.10 24.03
CA ALA A 28 26.49 -11.02 23.03
C ALA A 28 25.99 -11.51 21.66
N THR A 29 25.84 -12.82 21.44
CA THR A 29 25.35 -13.42 20.20
C THR A 29 23.96 -14.03 20.32
N ALA A 30 23.18 -13.71 21.35
CA ALA A 30 21.75 -13.90 21.28
C ALA A 30 21.24 -12.98 20.16
N ALA A 31 21.19 -13.51 18.94
CA ALA A 31 20.48 -12.88 17.84
C ALA A 31 19.07 -12.60 18.38
N VAL A 32 18.75 -11.32 18.60
CA VAL A 32 17.37 -10.91 18.82
C VAL A 32 16.63 -11.48 17.62
N ALA A 33 15.83 -12.51 17.85
CA ALA A 33 14.96 -13.06 16.82
C ALA A 33 14.11 -11.88 16.35
N ARG A 34 14.46 -11.32 15.20
CA ARG A 34 13.71 -10.25 14.59
C ARG A 34 12.37 -10.88 14.25
N ALA A 35 11.30 -10.36 14.85
CA ALA A 35 9.96 -10.86 14.56
C ALA A 35 9.76 -10.82 13.03
N ASP A 36 9.31 -11.93 12.46
CA ASP A 36 8.96 -12.00 11.04
C ASP A 36 8.03 -10.84 10.69
N ASN A 37 8.32 -10.12 9.60
CA ASN A 37 7.68 -8.85 9.29
C ASN A 37 6.80 -8.96 8.06
N TYR A 38 5.64 -8.33 8.16
CA TYR A 38 4.80 -7.90 7.07
C TYR A 38 5.02 -6.40 6.81
N VAL A 39 5.32 -6.01 5.57
CA VAL A 39 5.49 -4.61 5.16
C VAL A 39 4.39 -4.27 4.15
N SER A 40 3.63 -3.19 4.39
CA SER A 40 2.61 -2.72 3.47
C SER A 40 3.00 -1.37 2.88
N LEU A 41 3.27 -1.35 1.58
CA LEU A 41 3.68 -0.18 0.82
C LEU A 41 2.51 0.37 0.03
N GLY A 42 2.44 1.69 -0.14
CA GLY A 42 1.45 2.23 -1.06
C GLY A 42 0.99 3.65 -0.79
N ASP A 43 -0.14 3.96 -1.39
CA ASP A 43 -0.77 5.28 -1.41
C ASP A 43 -1.97 5.39 -0.45
N SER A 44 -2.91 6.30 -0.75
CA SER A 44 -4.11 6.53 0.06
C SER A 44 -5.06 5.35 0.15
N TYR A 45 -5.06 4.44 -0.84
CA TYR A 45 -5.88 3.23 -0.80
C TYR A 45 -5.31 2.19 0.18
N VAL A 46 -4.04 2.31 0.55
CA VAL A 46 -3.44 1.58 1.68
C VAL A 46 -3.64 2.35 2.98
N ALA A 47 -3.35 3.65 2.97
CA ALA A 47 -3.34 4.49 4.17
C ALA A 47 -4.71 4.62 4.86
N GLY A 48 -5.82 4.66 4.13
CA GLY A 48 -7.18 4.80 4.68
C GLY A 48 -7.49 6.20 5.20
N PRO A 49 -7.39 7.25 4.35
CA PRO A 49 -7.55 8.63 4.78
C PRO A 49 -8.95 8.91 5.32
N PHE A 50 -9.00 9.60 6.47
CA PHE A 50 -10.19 9.97 7.23
C PHE A 50 -10.99 8.80 7.83
N ILE A 51 -10.47 7.58 7.77
CA ILE A 51 -10.93 6.51 8.65
C ILE A 51 -10.38 6.81 10.06
N PRO A 52 -11.17 6.61 11.13
CA PRO A 52 -10.77 6.93 12.49
C PRO A 52 -9.46 6.32 12.94
N ASN A 53 -8.88 6.94 13.95
CA ASN A 53 -7.59 6.78 14.58
C ASN A 53 -6.41 7.02 13.61
N PRO A 54 -6.12 8.31 13.33
CA PRO A 54 -4.96 8.65 12.51
C PRO A 54 -3.65 8.28 13.20
N THR A 55 -2.67 7.84 12.39
CA THR A 55 -1.30 7.53 12.83
C THR A 55 -0.29 8.50 12.23
N LEU A 56 0.89 8.61 12.85
CA LEU A 56 1.96 9.50 12.37
C LEU A 56 2.63 8.95 11.10
N PRO A 57 3.16 9.84 10.23
CA PRO A 57 2.95 11.29 10.25
C PRO A 57 1.53 11.65 9.83
N LEU A 58 0.91 12.65 10.49
CA LEU A 58 -0.49 13.04 10.24
C LEU A 58 -0.73 13.47 8.79
N GLY A 59 0.26 14.06 8.14
CA GLY A 59 0.18 14.45 6.73
C GLY A 59 0.02 13.27 5.76
N CYS A 60 0.30 12.04 6.18
CA CYS A 60 -0.01 10.83 5.39
C CYS A 60 -1.49 10.44 5.45
N LEU A 61 -2.28 11.01 6.35
CA LEU A 61 -3.70 10.70 6.58
C LEU A 61 -3.93 9.20 6.77
N LYS A 62 -3.01 8.53 7.44
CA LYS A 62 -3.04 7.07 7.63
C LYS A 62 -3.82 6.71 8.88
N SER A 63 -4.65 5.66 8.80
CA SER A 63 -5.43 5.10 9.90
C SER A 63 -4.82 3.79 10.41
N ASP A 64 -4.94 3.50 11.71
CA ASP A 64 -4.67 2.17 12.26
C ASP A 64 -5.79 1.15 11.97
N HIS A 65 -6.85 1.58 11.28
CA HIS A 65 -7.95 0.76 10.79
C HIS A 65 -7.90 0.57 9.26
N ASN A 66 -6.77 0.84 8.63
CA ASN A 66 -6.55 0.54 7.23
C ASN A 66 -6.38 -0.98 6.99
N TYR A 67 -6.43 -1.43 5.73
CA TYR A 67 -6.42 -2.87 5.45
C TYR A 67 -5.16 -3.60 5.95
N PRO A 68 -3.94 -3.01 5.97
CA PRO A 68 -2.78 -3.69 6.50
C PRO A 68 -2.88 -4.01 8.00
N HIS A 69 -3.38 -3.06 8.80
CA HIS A 69 -3.60 -3.27 10.23
C HIS A 69 -4.66 -4.35 10.48
N LEU A 70 -5.74 -4.34 9.69
CA LEU A 70 -6.80 -5.35 9.78
C LEU A 70 -6.31 -6.74 9.35
N ALA A 71 -5.41 -6.82 8.38
CA ALA A 71 -4.86 -8.07 7.86
C ALA A 71 -3.77 -8.67 8.76
N ALA A 72 -3.01 -7.85 9.49
CA ALA A 72 -1.81 -8.26 10.21
C ALA A 72 -2.06 -9.43 11.18
N GLY A 73 -3.17 -9.40 11.93
CA GLY A 73 -3.56 -10.48 12.84
C GLY A 73 -3.84 -11.80 12.12
N GLY A 74 -4.52 -11.75 10.98
CA GLY A 74 -4.81 -12.93 10.16
C GLY A 74 -3.60 -13.49 9.42
N ILE A 75 -2.62 -12.63 9.10
CA ILE A 75 -1.32 -13.01 8.53
C ILE A 75 -0.39 -13.58 9.61
N GLY A 76 -0.54 -13.16 10.86
CA GLY A 76 0.31 -13.62 11.97
C GLY A 76 1.71 -13.04 11.99
N LEU A 77 1.93 -11.88 11.36
CA LEU A 77 3.22 -11.20 11.27
C LEU A 77 3.14 -9.78 11.87
N THR A 78 4.28 -9.26 12.30
CA THR A 78 4.37 -7.87 12.77
C THR A 78 4.34 -6.90 11.61
N LEU A 79 3.37 -5.97 11.60
CA LEU A 79 3.21 -4.99 10.54
C LEU A 79 4.21 -3.84 10.64
N ARG A 80 4.75 -3.43 9.49
CA ARG A 80 5.35 -2.14 9.22
C ARG A 80 4.59 -1.47 8.08
N ASP A 81 4.00 -0.34 8.35
CA ASP A 81 3.15 0.38 7.39
C ASP A 81 3.71 1.79 7.11
N PRO A 82 4.60 1.93 6.11
CA PRO A 82 5.09 3.22 5.62
C PRO A 82 4.18 3.87 4.58
N SER A 83 2.99 3.33 4.30
CA SER A 83 2.06 3.89 3.32
C SER A 83 1.70 5.35 3.63
N CYS A 84 1.41 6.11 2.59
CA CYS A 84 1.15 7.54 2.73
C CYS A 84 0.23 8.03 1.61
N SER A 85 -0.81 8.78 1.97
CA SER A 85 -1.73 9.35 0.98
C SER A 85 -0.99 10.23 -0.03
N GLY A 86 -1.34 10.11 -1.32
CA GLY A 86 -0.67 10.81 -2.41
C GLY A 86 0.66 10.19 -2.87
N ALA A 87 1.11 9.07 -2.28
CA ALA A 87 2.35 8.44 -2.70
C ALA A 87 2.32 8.01 -4.17
N LYS A 88 3.44 8.22 -4.84
CA LYS A 88 3.76 7.76 -6.20
C LYS A 88 4.87 6.72 -6.13
N THR A 89 5.14 6.07 -7.24
CA THR A 89 6.22 5.08 -7.36
C THR A 89 7.60 5.59 -6.96
N ASP A 90 7.89 6.88 -7.16
CA ASP A 90 9.16 7.50 -6.77
C ASP A 90 9.32 7.64 -5.24
N HIS A 91 8.23 7.72 -4.48
CA HIS A 91 8.26 7.76 -3.01
C HIS A 91 8.66 6.42 -2.36
N MET A 92 8.87 5.39 -3.16
CA MET A 92 9.52 4.17 -2.68
C MET A 92 10.99 4.41 -2.33
N THR A 93 11.68 5.29 -3.09
CA THR A 93 13.12 5.61 -2.93
C THR A 93 13.39 7.05 -2.52
N GLN A 94 12.42 7.95 -2.65
CA GLN A 94 12.52 9.35 -2.28
C GLN A 94 11.58 9.66 -1.11
N PRO A 95 11.92 10.64 -0.24
CA PRO A 95 10.99 11.09 0.78
C PRO A 95 9.79 11.78 0.15
N GLN A 96 8.63 11.62 0.77
CA GLN A 96 7.41 12.33 0.37
C GLN A 96 7.18 13.51 1.32
N ASN A 97 7.15 14.73 0.78
CA ASN A 97 6.81 15.91 1.57
C ASN A 97 5.32 15.89 1.89
N VAL A 98 4.99 15.92 3.17
CA VAL A 98 3.62 15.95 3.70
C VAL A 98 3.53 16.93 4.86
N ASP A 99 2.39 17.59 5.01
CA ASP A 99 2.09 18.51 6.12
C ASP A 99 0.87 17.99 6.90
N PRO A 100 0.89 18.08 8.22
CA PRO A 100 2.02 18.33 9.11
C PRO A 100 2.92 17.09 9.26
N ASP A 101 4.01 17.19 10.03
CA ASP A 101 4.89 16.10 10.47
C ASP A 101 5.74 15.43 9.36
N GLY A 102 5.86 16.08 8.18
CA GLY A 102 6.70 15.55 7.10
C GLY A 102 8.20 15.81 7.26
N PRO A 103 9.03 15.26 6.36
CA PRO A 103 8.63 14.34 5.28
C PRO A 103 8.41 12.90 5.74
N ASN A 104 7.51 12.16 5.05
CA ASN A 104 7.45 10.71 5.19
C ASN A 104 8.72 10.11 4.55
N PRO A 105 9.51 9.27 5.24
CA PRO A 105 10.70 8.65 4.69
C PRO A 105 10.40 7.78 3.46
N PRO A 106 11.41 7.49 2.61
CA PRO A 106 11.25 6.52 1.52
C PRO A 106 10.64 5.22 2.04
N GLN A 107 9.56 4.75 1.40
CA GLN A 107 8.82 3.59 1.91
C GLN A 107 9.67 2.31 1.95
N PHE A 108 10.65 2.18 1.05
CA PHE A 108 11.60 1.07 1.03
C PHE A 108 12.49 0.98 2.27
N ASN A 109 12.61 2.03 3.08
CA ASN A 109 13.35 1.97 4.34
C ASN A 109 12.72 1.01 5.37
N SER A 110 11.46 0.63 5.16
CA SER A 110 10.75 -0.36 5.99
C SER A 110 11.05 -1.81 5.60
N LEU A 111 11.63 -2.05 4.41
CA LEU A 111 12.00 -3.37 3.92
C LEU A 111 13.31 -3.85 4.56
N ALA A 112 13.43 -5.16 4.76
CA ALA A 112 14.63 -5.82 5.26
C ALA A 112 14.76 -7.21 4.62
N ALA A 113 15.96 -7.78 4.67
CA ALA A 113 16.23 -9.10 4.08
C ALA A 113 15.41 -10.25 4.70
N ASP A 114 14.98 -10.06 5.95
CA ASP A 114 14.13 -10.98 6.72
C ASP A 114 12.61 -10.72 6.59
N THR A 115 12.19 -9.72 5.80
CA THR A 115 10.77 -9.49 5.49
C THR A 115 10.15 -10.71 4.83
N LYS A 116 8.99 -11.17 5.32
CA LYS A 116 8.30 -12.38 4.83
C LYS A 116 7.19 -12.10 3.84
N VAL A 117 6.45 -11.03 4.09
CA VAL A 117 5.29 -10.63 3.26
C VAL A 117 5.40 -9.14 2.94
N VAL A 118 5.16 -8.79 1.69
CA VAL A 118 5.01 -7.40 1.25
C VAL A 118 3.69 -7.27 0.49
N SER A 119 2.83 -6.32 0.88
CA SER A 119 1.70 -5.88 0.05
C SER A 119 1.98 -4.50 -0.54
N LEU A 120 1.46 -4.26 -1.75
CA LEU A 120 1.69 -3.04 -2.50
C LEU A 120 0.40 -2.62 -3.23
N THR A 121 -0.05 -1.37 -3.02
CA THR A 121 -1.04 -0.68 -3.87
C THR A 121 -0.46 0.66 -4.29
N ILE A 122 -0.11 0.84 -5.55
CA ILE A 122 0.58 2.03 -6.07
C ILE A 122 0.28 2.25 -7.56
N GLY A 123 0.46 3.48 -8.04
CA GLY A 123 0.33 3.84 -9.46
C GLY A 123 -0.85 4.75 -9.76
N GLY A 124 -1.88 4.78 -8.93
CA GLY A 124 -3.03 5.68 -9.09
C GLY A 124 -2.64 7.16 -9.09
N ASN A 125 -1.69 7.56 -8.24
CA ASN A 125 -1.19 8.93 -8.23
C ASN A 125 -0.19 9.21 -9.35
N ASP A 126 0.50 8.20 -9.89
CA ASP A 126 1.37 8.35 -11.05
C ASP A 126 0.60 8.72 -12.31
N ILE A 127 -0.60 8.16 -12.50
CA ILE A 127 -1.49 8.52 -13.61
C ILE A 127 -2.23 9.85 -13.38
N GLY A 128 -2.15 10.45 -12.18
CA GLY A 128 -2.83 11.69 -11.83
C GLY A 128 -4.29 11.51 -11.42
N PHE A 129 -4.61 10.46 -10.67
CA PHE A 129 -5.99 10.12 -10.27
C PHE A 129 -6.79 11.32 -9.73
N SER A 130 -6.22 12.10 -8.80
CA SER A 130 -6.91 13.27 -8.24
C SER A 130 -7.22 14.36 -9.27
N GLU A 131 -6.30 14.63 -10.20
CA GLU A 131 -6.49 15.57 -11.30
C GLU A 131 -7.61 15.07 -12.23
N ILE A 132 -7.58 13.79 -12.58
CA ILE A 132 -8.60 13.17 -13.43
C ILE A 132 -9.97 13.29 -12.76
N ALA A 133 -10.08 12.88 -11.48
CA ALA A 133 -11.33 12.93 -10.74
C ALA A 133 -11.92 14.35 -10.71
N GLN A 134 -11.09 15.36 -10.37
CA GLN A 134 -11.53 16.76 -10.32
C GLN A 134 -11.98 17.30 -11.68
N SER A 135 -11.25 16.95 -12.75
CA SER A 135 -11.56 17.37 -14.12
C SER A 135 -12.85 16.78 -14.67
N CYS A 136 -13.30 15.65 -14.12
CA CYS A 136 -14.46 14.92 -14.57
C CYS A 136 -15.75 15.28 -13.84
N ILE A 137 -15.66 16.08 -12.77
CA ILE A 137 -16.84 16.57 -12.05
C ILE A 137 -17.64 17.50 -12.95
N THR A 138 -18.96 17.26 -13.04
CA THR A 138 -19.86 18.09 -13.83
C THR A 138 -21.23 18.24 -13.19
N TYR A 139 -21.85 19.43 -13.36
CA TYR A 139 -23.24 19.69 -12.99
C TYR A 139 -24.22 19.31 -14.12
N ASN A 140 -23.70 18.95 -15.31
CA ASN A 140 -24.51 18.51 -16.43
C ASN A 140 -24.25 17.02 -16.72
N PRO A 141 -25.19 16.11 -16.39
CA PRO A 141 -25.00 14.67 -16.58
C PRO A 141 -24.92 14.23 -18.06
N PHE A 142 -25.31 15.11 -18.99
CA PHE A 142 -25.29 14.85 -20.44
C PHE A 142 -24.06 15.43 -21.14
N SER A 143 -23.15 16.09 -20.43
CA SER A 143 -21.85 16.53 -20.95
C SER A 143 -20.83 15.40 -20.99
N SER A 144 -19.62 15.65 -21.52
CA SER A 144 -18.52 14.68 -21.57
C SER A 144 -17.17 15.31 -21.22
N PRO A 145 -17.04 16.07 -20.11
CA PRO A 145 -15.83 16.83 -19.82
C PRO A 145 -14.56 15.97 -19.70
N CYS A 146 -14.69 14.73 -19.24
CA CYS A 146 -13.60 13.78 -19.17
C CYS A 146 -13.11 13.33 -20.54
N LYS A 147 -14.02 12.82 -21.37
CA LYS A 147 -13.69 12.36 -22.71
C LYS A 147 -13.20 13.51 -23.58
N ASP A 148 -13.84 14.67 -23.50
CA ASP A 148 -13.44 15.86 -24.27
C ASP A 148 -12.02 16.30 -23.90
N LYS A 149 -11.62 16.15 -22.64
CA LYS A 149 -10.28 16.51 -22.17
C LYS A 149 -9.23 15.42 -22.45
N TYR A 150 -9.55 14.17 -22.17
CA TYR A 150 -8.54 13.10 -22.09
C TYR A 150 -8.56 12.13 -23.29
N ASP A 151 -9.64 12.07 -24.05
CA ASP A 151 -9.82 11.19 -25.21
C ASP A 151 -10.24 12.00 -26.42
N SER A 152 -9.39 12.91 -26.87
CA SER A 152 -9.65 13.81 -28.00
C SER A 152 -8.55 13.71 -29.05
N GLY A 153 -8.91 13.95 -30.31
CA GLY A 153 -7.95 13.96 -31.42
C GLY A 153 -7.29 12.60 -31.70
N GLY A 154 -7.91 11.50 -31.28
CA GLY A 154 -7.37 10.15 -31.44
C GLY A 154 -6.28 9.78 -30.42
N VAL A 155 -6.13 10.57 -29.35
CA VAL A 155 -5.15 10.34 -28.29
C VAL A 155 -5.87 10.18 -26.95
N ASP A 156 -5.79 9.00 -26.36
CA ASP A 156 -6.24 8.74 -24.99
C ASP A 156 -5.09 9.02 -24.00
N GLN A 157 -5.16 10.17 -23.36
CA GLN A 157 -4.10 10.64 -22.45
C GLN A 157 -4.03 9.77 -21.17
N ILE A 158 -5.17 9.24 -20.67
CA ILE A 158 -5.17 8.39 -19.47
C ILE A 158 -4.52 7.04 -19.80
N HIS A 159 -4.84 6.46 -20.96
CA HIS A 159 -4.14 5.28 -21.49
C HIS A 159 -2.63 5.49 -21.51
N ASN A 160 -2.18 6.59 -22.11
CA ASN A 160 -0.75 6.89 -22.21
C ASN A 160 -0.08 7.03 -20.82
N ARG A 161 -0.77 7.63 -19.86
CA ARG A 161 -0.29 7.72 -18.46
C ARG A 161 -0.19 6.34 -17.80
N ILE A 162 -1.14 5.44 -18.03
CA ILE A 162 -1.11 4.06 -17.54
C ILE A 162 0.08 3.31 -18.15
N VAL A 163 0.27 3.39 -19.46
CA VAL A 163 1.41 2.77 -20.17
C VAL A 163 2.75 3.30 -19.63
N ALA A 164 2.87 4.61 -19.43
CA ALA A 164 4.07 5.22 -18.86
C ALA A 164 4.33 4.86 -17.39
N THR A 165 3.30 4.44 -16.65
CA THR A 165 3.41 4.02 -15.24
C THR A 165 3.85 2.56 -15.12
N ALA A 166 3.58 1.71 -16.09
CA ALA A 166 3.91 0.29 -16.06
C ALA A 166 5.40 0.00 -15.73
N PRO A 167 6.40 0.59 -16.40
CA PRO A 167 7.81 0.37 -16.06
C PRO A 167 8.18 0.89 -14.67
N LYS A 168 7.49 1.90 -14.15
CA LYS A 168 7.72 2.41 -12.78
C LYS A 168 7.25 1.39 -11.74
N VAL A 169 6.08 0.77 -11.95
CA VAL A 169 5.58 -0.31 -11.08
C VAL A 169 6.51 -1.52 -11.15
N ALA A 170 7.01 -1.90 -12.33
CA ALA A 170 8.02 -2.95 -12.48
C ALA A 170 9.26 -2.66 -11.63
N ALA A 171 9.79 -1.43 -11.71
CA ALA A 171 10.96 -1.02 -10.92
C ALA A 171 10.69 -1.06 -9.40
N VAL A 172 9.48 -0.74 -8.95
CA VAL A 172 9.07 -0.90 -7.54
C VAL A 172 9.13 -2.36 -7.13
N LEU A 173 8.54 -3.28 -7.90
CA LEU A 173 8.54 -4.71 -7.59
C LEU A 173 9.96 -5.30 -7.56
N GLN A 174 10.80 -4.95 -8.52
CA GLN A 174 12.21 -5.33 -8.55
C GLN A 174 12.96 -4.77 -7.33
N GLY A 175 12.67 -3.52 -6.95
CA GLY A 175 13.23 -2.87 -5.77
C GLY A 175 12.84 -3.54 -4.45
N ILE A 176 11.63 -4.11 -4.36
CA ILE A 176 11.17 -4.91 -3.22
C ILE A 176 11.98 -6.22 -3.16
N HIS A 177 12.06 -6.97 -4.25
CA HIS A 177 12.82 -8.23 -4.29
C HIS A 177 14.31 -8.05 -4.00
N ALA A 178 14.91 -6.95 -4.45
CA ALA A 178 16.31 -6.63 -4.16
C ALA A 178 16.58 -6.40 -2.65
N ARG A 179 15.60 -5.88 -1.90
CA ARG A 179 15.73 -5.59 -0.45
C ARG A 179 15.19 -6.69 0.45
N SER A 180 14.26 -7.46 -0.07
CA SER A 180 13.55 -8.52 0.66
C SER A 180 13.45 -9.77 -0.23
N PRO A 181 14.58 -10.42 -0.54
CA PRO A 181 14.64 -11.48 -1.55
C PRO A 181 13.83 -12.74 -1.20
N SER A 182 13.53 -12.94 0.08
CA SER A 182 12.72 -14.07 0.56
C SER A 182 11.25 -13.72 0.77
N ALA A 183 10.86 -12.47 0.51
CA ALA A 183 9.48 -12.04 0.73
C ALA A 183 8.53 -12.57 -0.35
N ARG A 184 7.35 -13.00 0.07
CA ARG A 184 6.21 -13.15 -0.83
C ARG A 184 5.61 -11.76 -1.08
N VAL A 185 5.52 -11.37 -2.35
CA VAL A 185 5.05 -10.03 -2.74
C VAL A 185 3.64 -10.12 -3.32
N PHE A 186 2.74 -9.28 -2.83
CA PHE A 186 1.34 -9.23 -3.24
C PHE A 186 1.01 -7.82 -3.75
N VAL A 187 0.58 -7.72 -5.00
CA VAL A 187 0.00 -6.48 -5.54
C VAL A 187 -1.49 -6.51 -5.27
N VAL A 188 -1.96 -5.64 -4.40
CA VAL A 188 -3.38 -5.44 -4.14
C VAL A 188 -3.85 -4.34 -5.07
N ASN A 189 -4.71 -4.66 -6.03
CA ASN A 189 -5.20 -3.69 -7.01
C ASN A 189 -6.26 -2.75 -6.41
N TYR A 190 -6.71 -1.74 -7.16
CA TYR A 190 -7.72 -0.79 -6.70
C TYR A 190 -9.12 -1.40 -6.74
N PRO A 191 -10.00 -1.10 -5.76
CA PRO A 191 -11.39 -1.57 -5.75
C PRO A 191 -12.22 -0.86 -6.81
N ALA A 192 -13.36 -1.43 -7.19
CA ALA A 192 -14.31 -0.82 -8.12
C ALA A 192 -14.92 0.47 -7.53
N ILE A 193 -14.61 1.60 -8.15
CA ILE A 193 -15.18 2.92 -7.82
C ILE A 193 -16.54 3.08 -8.51
N PHE A 194 -16.62 2.63 -9.77
CA PHE A 194 -17.81 2.75 -10.60
C PHE A 194 -18.59 1.43 -10.66
N PRO A 195 -19.92 1.49 -10.87
CA PRO A 195 -20.71 0.29 -11.06
C PRO A 195 -20.24 -0.49 -12.29
N GLU A 196 -20.31 -1.82 -12.24
CA GLU A 196 -19.85 -2.72 -13.30
C GLU A 196 -20.50 -2.43 -14.66
N THR A 197 -21.73 -1.96 -14.63
CA THR A 197 -22.53 -1.59 -15.82
C THR A 197 -23.26 -0.28 -15.62
N GLY A 198 -23.83 0.28 -16.70
CA GLY A 198 -24.63 1.50 -16.64
C GLY A 198 -23.80 2.79 -16.60
N SER A 199 -24.49 3.90 -16.39
CA SER A 199 -23.99 5.26 -16.54
C SER A 199 -23.67 5.96 -15.21
N GLY A 200 -23.54 5.20 -14.11
CA GLY A 200 -23.23 5.77 -12.80
C GLY A 200 -24.46 6.23 -12.01
N CYS A 201 -24.24 7.12 -11.05
CA CYS A 201 -25.25 7.57 -10.08
C CYS A 201 -25.21 9.07 -9.85
N TRP A 202 -25.23 9.84 -10.92
CA TRP A 202 -25.38 11.29 -10.79
C TRP A 202 -26.69 11.64 -10.05
N PRO A 203 -26.72 12.63 -9.13
CA PRO A 203 -25.66 13.56 -8.75
C PRO A 203 -24.74 13.06 -7.61
N GLN A 204 -24.94 11.90 -7.03
CA GLN A 204 -24.16 11.38 -5.90
C GLN A 204 -22.67 11.22 -6.26
N MET A 205 -22.40 10.66 -7.46
CA MET A 205 -21.12 10.77 -8.15
C MET A 205 -21.33 11.73 -9.33
N PRO A 206 -20.89 13.00 -9.25
CA PRO A 206 -21.20 14.00 -10.27
C PRO A 206 -20.28 13.84 -11.50
N ILE A 207 -20.24 12.65 -12.02
CA ILE A 207 -19.60 12.24 -13.28
C ILE A 207 -20.72 12.02 -14.30
N SER A 208 -20.54 12.52 -15.53
CA SER A 208 -21.56 12.44 -16.58
C SER A 208 -21.87 10.99 -16.96
N PHE A 209 -23.04 10.80 -17.56
CA PHE A 209 -23.47 9.48 -18.03
C PHE A 209 -22.57 8.88 -19.11
N SER A 210 -21.92 9.72 -19.92
CA SER A 210 -20.97 9.30 -20.95
C SER A 210 -19.57 9.05 -20.41
N ASP A 211 -19.15 9.80 -19.37
CA ASP A 211 -17.81 9.68 -18.81
C ASP A 211 -17.67 8.50 -17.81
N THR A 212 -18.77 8.11 -17.16
CA THR A 212 -18.74 6.98 -16.21
C THR A 212 -18.24 5.67 -16.87
N PRO A 213 -18.76 5.23 -18.03
CA PRO A 213 -18.22 4.04 -18.72
C PRO A 213 -16.75 4.21 -19.15
N TYR A 214 -16.36 5.41 -19.57
CA TYR A 214 -14.97 5.71 -19.94
C TYR A 214 -14.03 5.57 -18.75
N LEU A 215 -14.35 6.22 -17.62
CA LEU A 215 -13.52 6.14 -16.42
C LEU A 215 -13.47 4.74 -15.81
N ARG A 216 -14.58 3.99 -15.84
CA ARG A 216 -14.61 2.58 -15.47
C ARG A 216 -13.63 1.75 -16.32
N ALA A 217 -13.61 1.99 -17.63
CA ALA A 217 -12.66 1.29 -18.51
C ALA A 217 -11.22 1.65 -18.16
N LYS A 218 -10.92 2.91 -17.79
CA LYS A 218 -9.57 3.33 -17.36
C LYS A 218 -9.18 2.74 -16.01
N GLU A 219 -10.10 2.61 -15.07
CA GLU A 219 -9.89 1.91 -13.82
C GLU A 219 -9.53 0.43 -14.04
N GLN A 220 -10.28 -0.24 -14.92
CA GLN A 220 -10.01 -1.63 -15.30
C GLN A 220 -8.66 -1.77 -16.01
N GLU A 221 -8.31 -0.83 -16.87
CA GLU A 221 -7.02 -0.80 -17.57
C GLU A 221 -5.85 -0.62 -16.62
N LEU A 222 -5.95 0.28 -15.63
CA LEU A 222 -4.97 0.43 -14.56
C LEU A 222 -4.80 -0.88 -13.77
N ASN A 223 -5.90 -1.49 -13.37
CA ASN A 223 -5.88 -2.76 -12.63
C ASN A 223 -5.29 -3.91 -13.46
N GLN A 224 -5.54 -3.94 -14.77
CA GLN A 224 -4.93 -4.91 -15.68
C GLN A 224 -3.43 -4.67 -15.84
N MET A 225 -2.98 -3.42 -15.90
CA MET A 225 -1.56 -3.08 -15.91
C MET A 225 -0.88 -3.58 -14.64
N LEU A 226 -1.49 -3.34 -13.45
CA LEU A 226 -0.96 -3.84 -12.18
C LEU A 226 -0.86 -5.37 -12.15
N ALA A 227 -1.88 -6.07 -12.64
CA ALA A 227 -1.87 -7.54 -12.76
C ALA A 227 -0.74 -8.03 -13.67
N THR A 228 -0.55 -7.37 -14.81
CA THR A 228 0.52 -7.71 -15.76
C THR A 228 1.91 -7.50 -15.13
N GLN A 229 2.11 -6.36 -14.44
CA GLN A 229 3.39 -6.09 -13.78
C GLN A 229 3.64 -7.04 -12.61
N ALA A 230 2.63 -7.40 -11.83
CA ALA A 230 2.75 -8.38 -10.77
C ALA A 230 3.26 -9.73 -11.32
N ALA A 231 2.59 -10.26 -12.34
CA ALA A 231 2.95 -11.54 -12.96
C ALA A 231 4.36 -11.51 -13.59
N ALA A 232 4.73 -10.41 -14.25
CA ALA A 232 6.01 -10.26 -14.92
C ALA A 232 7.20 -10.09 -13.95
N ASN A 233 6.95 -9.66 -12.70
CA ASN A 233 7.99 -9.33 -11.73
C ASN A 233 7.90 -10.18 -10.44
N GLY A 234 7.39 -11.41 -10.50
CA GLY A 234 7.44 -12.37 -9.38
C GLY A 234 6.55 -12.03 -8.19
N ALA A 235 5.48 -11.27 -8.42
CA ALA A 235 4.47 -10.95 -7.41
C ALA A 235 3.12 -11.62 -7.73
N SER A 236 2.32 -11.85 -6.69
CA SER A 236 0.94 -12.35 -6.83
C SER A 236 -0.06 -11.21 -6.84
N LEU A 237 -1.04 -11.26 -7.73
CA LEU A 237 -2.16 -10.33 -7.71
C LEU A 237 -3.15 -10.73 -6.61
N VAL A 238 -3.56 -9.76 -5.79
CA VAL A 238 -4.73 -9.83 -4.90
C VAL A 238 -5.82 -8.94 -5.49
N SER A 239 -6.86 -9.55 -6.03
CA SER A 239 -7.91 -8.81 -6.74
C SER A 239 -8.93 -8.22 -5.77
N TRP A 240 -8.61 -7.07 -5.19
CA TRP A 240 -9.58 -6.26 -4.46
C TRP A 240 -10.69 -5.76 -5.39
N TYR A 241 -10.35 -5.45 -6.66
CA TYR A 241 -11.33 -5.08 -7.68
C TYR A 241 -12.45 -6.10 -7.79
N ALA A 242 -12.12 -7.38 -8.00
CA ALA A 242 -13.12 -8.44 -8.15
C ALA A 242 -13.97 -8.63 -6.89
N ALA A 243 -13.36 -8.53 -5.70
CA ALA A 243 -14.07 -8.66 -4.43
C ALA A 243 -15.01 -7.48 -4.14
N SER A 244 -14.74 -6.31 -4.73
CA SER A 244 -15.52 -5.08 -4.53
C SER A 244 -16.66 -4.89 -5.55
N ILE A 245 -16.83 -5.78 -6.51
CA ILE A 245 -17.96 -5.73 -7.44
C ILE A 245 -19.28 -5.80 -6.67
N GLY A 246 -20.17 -4.83 -6.96
CA GLY A 246 -21.42 -4.65 -6.22
C GLY A 246 -21.30 -3.79 -4.96
N HIS A 247 -20.09 -3.27 -4.65
CA HIS A 247 -19.81 -2.41 -3.51
C HIS A 247 -19.24 -1.04 -3.94
N ASP A 248 -19.49 -0.63 -5.18
CA ASP A 248 -19.05 0.63 -5.75
C ASP A 248 -19.67 1.88 -5.09
N ALA A 249 -19.16 3.06 -5.43
CA ALA A 249 -19.58 4.33 -4.83
C ALA A 249 -21.06 4.70 -5.09
N CYS A 250 -21.74 4.02 -6.02
CA CYS A 250 -23.15 4.23 -6.31
C CYS A 250 -24.10 3.40 -5.43
N LYS A 251 -23.58 2.52 -4.59
CA LYS A 251 -24.39 1.72 -3.66
C LYS A 251 -24.79 2.51 -2.42
N GLY A 252 -25.81 2.06 -1.72
CA GLY A 252 -26.23 2.62 -0.43
C GLY A 252 -25.09 2.56 0.60
N SER A 253 -25.11 3.46 1.58
CA SER A 253 -24.02 3.63 2.57
C SER A 253 -23.71 2.38 3.39
N SER A 254 -24.66 1.47 3.55
CA SER A 254 -24.48 0.18 4.23
C SER A 254 -23.88 -0.92 3.36
N VAL A 255 -23.77 -0.70 2.03
CA VAL A 255 -23.34 -1.72 1.05
C VAL A 255 -22.02 -1.32 0.41
N ARG A 256 -21.82 -0.02 0.12
CA ARG A 256 -20.63 0.45 -0.60
C ARG A 256 -19.36 0.30 0.21
N TRP A 257 -18.27 0.01 -0.47
CA TRP A 257 -16.91 -0.02 0.06
C TRP A 257 -16.12 1.23 -0.31
N VAL A 258 -16.50 1.92 -1.36
CA VAL A 258 -15.90 3.18 -1.79
C VAL A 258 -16.91 4.31 -1.60
N GLU A 259 -16.48 5.39 -0.97
CA GLU A 259 -17.34 6.56 -0.77
C GLU A 259 -17.46 7.39 -2.05
N PRO A 260 -18.63 8.00 -2.29
CA PRO A 260 -18.80 8.96 -3.38
C PRO A 260 -18.06 10.27 -3.09
N LEU A 261 -18.23 11.26 -3.98
CA LEU A 261 -17.60 12.58 -3.80
C LEU A 261 -17.98 13.27 -2.49
N VAL A 262 -19.23 13.07 -2.02
CA VAL A 262 -19.66 13.48 -0.67
C VAL A 262 -19.81 12.21 0.17
N PRO A 263 -18.82 11.91 1.03
CA PRO A 263 -18.84 10.70 1.84
C PRO A 263 -20.00 10.66 2.84
N GLY A 264 -20.59 9.50 3.02
CA GLY A 264 -21.60 9.23 4.06
C GLY A 264 -21.04 8.39 5.21
N ASN A 265 -19.87 7.73 5.00
CA ASN A 265 -19.10 7.05 6.03
C ASN A 265 -17.74 7.73 6.18
N SER A 266 -17.03 7.42 7.27
CA SER A 266 -15.69 7.96 7.51
C SER A 266 -14.70 7.44 6.46
N ALA A 267 -14.37 8.27 5.50
CA ALA A 267 -13.33 8.09 4.49
C ALA A 267 -13.13 9.40 3.70
N ALA A 268 -12.04 9.53 2.98
CA ALA A 268 -11.89 10.60 1.99
C ALA A 268 -12.85 10.40 0.81
N PRO A 269 -13.22 11.47 0.07
CA PRO A 269 -13.98 11.34 -1.18
C PRO A 269 -13.33 10.37 -2.15
N ILE A 270 -14.12 9.49 -2.76
CA ILE A 270 -13.69 8.49 -3.76
C ILE A 270 -12.63 7.52 -3.19
N HIS A 271 -12.62 7.29 -1.88
CA HIS A 271 -11.71 6.34 -1.22
C HIS A 271 -12.48 5.25 -0.48
N PRO A 272 -11.81 4.14 -0.18
CA PRO A 272 -12.41 3.07 0.61
C PRO A 272 -12.79 3.54 2.01
N ASN A 273 -13.95 3.12 2.46
CA ASN A 273 -14.38 3.22 3.85
C ASN A 273 -13.93 2.00 4.67
N GLN A 274 -14.33 1.93 5.94
CA GLN A 274 -13.98 0.82 6.84
C GLN A 274 -14.38 -0.56 6.27
N ALA A 275 -15.56 -0.67 5.62
CA ALA A 275 -16.00 -1.94 5.02
C ALA A 275 -15.13 -2.32 3.82
N GLY A 276 -14.71 -1.33 3.01
CA GLY A 276 -13.76 -1.54 1.92
C GLY A 276 -12.41 -2.02 2.40
N MET A 277 -11.87 -1.41 3.46
CA MET A 277 -10.61 -1.84 4.09
C MET A 277 -10.71 -3.28 4.65
N GLN A 278 -11.84 -3.63 5.26
CA GLN A 278 -12.11 -5.00 5.71
C GLN A 278 -12.12 -5.99 4.55
N GLY A 279 -12.73 -5.61 3.42
CA GLY A 279 -12.74 -6.42 2.20
C GLY A 279 -11.35 -6.66 1.65
N ALA A 280 -10.53 -5.61 1.54
CA ALA A 280 -9.12 -5.73 1.13
C ALA A 280 -8.31 -6.62 2.07
N ALA A 281 -8.47 -6.44 3.39
CA ALA A 281 -7.81 -7.27 4.39
C ALA A 281 -8.16 -8.75 4.24
N SER A 282 -9.45 -9.05 4.04
CA SER A 282 -9.94 -10.43 3.90
C SER A 282 -9.33 -11.14 2.69
N VAL A 283 -9.30 -10.48 1.51
CA VAL A 283 -8.72 -11.09 0.30
C VAL A 283 -7.20 -11.20 0.40
N LEU A 284 -6.52 -10.26 1.07
CA LEU A 284 -5.07 -10.34 1.28
C LEU A 284 -4.72 -11.49 2.24
N VAL A 285 -5.41 -11.63 3.37
CA VAL A 285 -5.21 -12.74 4.32
C VAL A 285 -5.43 -14.09 3.64
N SER A 286 -6.50 -14.21 2.83
CA SER A 286 -6.74 -15.43 2.05
C SER A 286 -5.60 -15.74 1.09
N ALA A 287 -5.07 -14.75 0.38
CA ALA A 287 -3.96 -14.93 -0.56
C ALA A 287 -2.62 -15.26 0.13
N VAL A 288 -2.41 -14.74 1.34
CA VAL A 288 -1.19 -15.03 2.11
C VAL A 288 -1.22 -16.44 2.72
N ASN A 289 -2.39 -16.92 3.15
CA ASN A 289 -2.52 -18.19 3.87
C ASN A 289 -2.85 -19.39 2.95
N GLY A 290 -3.27 -19.12 1.70
CA GLY A 290 -3.51 -20.15 0.67
C GLY A 290 -2.27 -20.40 -0.15
#